data_6916432928206219079235ad47f369e3
#
_entry.id   6916432928206219079235ad47f369e3
#
_cell.length_a   1.000
_cell.length_b   1.000
_cell.length_c   1.000
_cell.angle_alpha   90.00
_cell.angle_beta   90.00
_cell.angle_gamma   90.00
#
_symmetry.space_group_name_H-M   'P 1'
#
loop_
_entity.id
_entity.type
_entity.pdbx_description
1 polymer ?
#
loop_
_entity_poly.entity_id
_entity_poly.type
_entity_poly.pdbx_seq_one_letter_code
_entity_poly.pdbx_strand_id
1 'polypeptide(L)'
;MGSSALENLVVRTDNIEEGVRVLRSGGVVAYPTDTVYGLGADIESPAAVRRIIDLKGRPVGMGLPLLLAETGELGAVAGDLSDVVWSLTRNFWPGSLTLVVRRSAMISDLVSGGRDTVAVRVPDHPVPRELARGLGRPITGTSANLAGQPSAVTGEEAQRRLGTRVDMIVEGGPVPGQIESTILDVTGAIPVLIRQGAVGEDDIRDYLAELGEELAVA
;
A
#
# COMPACT_ATOMS: atom_id res chain seq x y z
N MET A 1 42.83 -2.43 -17.50
CA MET A 1 41.80 -3.44 -17.74
C MET A 1 40.63 -3.06 -16.87
N GLY A 2 39.73 -2.26 -17.43
CA GLY A 2 38.53 -1.81 -16.77
C GLY A 2 37.48 -2.93 -16.77
N SER A 3 37.22 -3.53 -15.65
CA SER A 3 36.01 -4.34 -15.47
C SER A 3 34.83 -3.38 -15.50
N SER A 4 34.13 -3.36 -16.62
CA SER A 4 32.80 -2.75 -16.74
C SER A 4 31.90 -3.48 -15.74
N ALA A 5 31.67 -2.84 -14.60
CA ALA A 5 30.52 -3.14 -13.79
C ALA A 5 29.31 -2.76 -14.66
N LEU A 6 28.75 -3.73 -15.36
CA LEU A 6 27.35 -3.67 -15.80
C LEU A 6 26.56 -3.58 -14.50
N GLU A 7 26.32 -2.34 -14.05
CA GLU A 7 25.31 -2.07 -13.04
C GLU A 7 24.05 -2.73 -13.57
N ASN A 8 23.57 -3.75 -12.87
CA ASN A 8 22.26 -4.35 -13.12
C ASN A 8 21.22 -3.24 -12.85
N LEU A 9 20.96 -2.45 -13.89
CA LEU A 9 19.94 -1.42 -13.84
C LEU A 9 18.58 -2.13 -13.75
N VAL A 10 17.82 -1.77 -12.72
CA VAL A 10 16.43 -2.20 -12.59
C VAL A 10 15.64 -1.71 -13.81
N VAL A 11 14.82 -2.57 -14.37
CA VAL A 11 13.98 -2.23 -15.53
C VAL A 11 12.97 -1.16 -15.11
N ARG A 12 12.96 -0.04 -15.82
CA ARG A 12 11.97 1.02 -15.69
C ARG A 12 11.07 1.01 -16.92
N THR A 13 9.76 0.97 -16.71
CA THR A 13 8.79 0.90 -17.81
C THR A 13 7.45 1.47 -17.38
N ASP A 14 6.67 1.96 -18.32
CA ASP A 14 5.26 2.30 -18.16
C ASP A 14 4.33 1.10 -18.45
N ASN A 15 4.90 -0.02 -18.83
CA ASN A 15 4.14 -1.24 -19.18
C ASN A 15 3.65 -1.97 -17.92
N ILE A 16 2.39 -1.78 -17.59
CA ILE A 16 1.73 -2.41 -16.43
C ILE A 16 1.67 -3.94 -16.56
N GLU A 17 1.48 -4.47 -17.77
CA GLU A 17 1.43 -5.94 -18.00
C GLU A 17 2.76 -6.60 -17.62
N GLU A 18 3.87 -5.91 -17.87
CA GLU A 18 5.20 -6.37 -17.42
C GLU A 18 5.26 -6.40 -15.89
N GLY A 19 4.79 -5.34 -15.22
CA GLY A 19 4.71 -5.28 -13.76
C GLY A 19 3.87 -6.43 -13.19
N VAL A 20 2.74 -6.75 -13.80
CA VAL A 20 1.90 -7.90 -13.43
C VAL A 20 2.65 -9.23 -13.60
N ARG A 21 3.43 -9.39 -14.68
CA ARG A 21 4.25 -10.59 -14.89
C ARG A 21 5.32 -10.74 -13.82
N VAL A 22 5.99 -9.65 -13.45
CA VAL A 22 6.98 -9.63 -12.37
C VAL A 22 6.34 -10.02 -11.05
N LEU A 23 5.19 -9.43 -10.69
CA LEU A 23 4.46 -9.78 -9.46
C LEU A 23 4.07 -11.26 -9.43
N ARG A 24 3.51 -11.81 -10.53
CA ARG A 24 3.15 -13.22 -10.64
C ARG A 24 4.33 -14.18 -10.50
N SER A 25 5.53 -13.75 -10.89
CA SER A 25 6.76 -14.54 -10.72
C SER A 25 7.38 -14.41 -9.32
N GLY A 26 6.72 -13.71 -8.39
CA GLY A 26 7.22 -13.49 -7.04
C GLY A 26 8.25 -12.36 -6.93
N GLY A 27 8.25 -11.44 -7.88
CA GLY A 27 9.08 -10.24 -7.86
C GLY A 27 8.48 -9.11 -7.02
N VAL A 28 9.30 -8.09 -6.78
CA VAL A 28 8.94 -6.85 -6.07
C VAL A 28 8.97 -5.70 -7.07
N VAL A 29 7.88 -4.94 -7.14
CA VAL A 29 7.69 -3.83 -8.06
C VAL A 29 7.56 -2.53 -7.28
N ALA A 30 8.27 -1.48 -7.68
CA ALA A 30 7.99 -0.12 -7.24
C ALA A 30 7.03 0.55 -8.25
N TYR A 31 6.09 1.37 -7.75
CA TYR A 31 5.04 1.98 -8.58
C TYR A 31 4.56 3.31 -7.98
N PRO A 32 4.09 4.27 -8.82
CA PRO A 32 3.52 5.52 -8.34
C PRO A 32 2.14 5.30 -7.71
N THR A 33 1.79 6.18 -6.76
CA THR A 33 0.43 6.30 -6.22
C THR A 33 0.01 7.77 -6.17
N ASP A 34 -1.19 8.06 -5.70
CA ASP A 34 -1.66 9.42 -5.42
C ASP A 34 -0.95 10.09 -4.22
N THR A 35 -0.13 9.35 -3.48
CA THR A 35 0.62 9.86 -2.31
C THR A 35 2.13 9.86 -2.54
N VAL A 36 2.76 8.70 -2.53
CA VAL A 36 4.20 8.46 -2.74
C VAL A 36 4.39 7.22 -3.60
N TYR A 37 5.60 6.96 -4.09
CA TYR A 37 5.88 5.65 -4.71
C TYR A 37 5.73 4.54 -3.68
N GLY A 38 5.09 3.44 -4.10
CA GLY A 38 4.85 2.24 -3.30
C GLY A 38 5.74 1.07 -3.69
N LEU A 39 5.83 0.07 -2.80
CA LEU A 39 6.42 -1.24 -3.05
C LEU A 39 5.32 -2.29 -3.03
N GLY A 40 5.19 -3.03 -4.14
CA GLY A 40 4.26 -4.12 -4.33
C GLY A 40 4.92 -5.47 -4.42
N ALA A 41 4.28 -6.41 -3.78
CA ALA A 41 4.48 -7.83 -3.93
C ALA A 41 3.12 -8.51 -3.98
N ASP A 42 3.06 -9.65 -4.65
CA ASP A 42 1.93 -10.56 -4.54
C ASP A 42 1.83 -11.07 -3.10
N ILE A 43 0.68 -10.86 -2.46
CA ILE A 43 0.44 -11.28 -1.06
C ILE A 43 0.48 -12.80 -0.89
N GLU A 44 0.30 -13.57 -1.97
CA GLU A 44 0.41 -15.02 -2.01
C GLU A 44 1.84 -15.52 -2.27
N SER A 45 2.81 -14.61 -2.46
CA SER A 45 4.24 -14.96 -2.57
C SER A 45 4.98 -14.69 -1.27
N PRO A 46 5.16 -15.69 -0.37
CA PRO A 46 5.85 -15.48 0.91
C PRO A 46 7.28 -14.98 0.73
N ALA A 47 7.95 -15.36 -0.35
CA ALA A 47 9.33 -14.92 -0.63
C ALA A 47 9.36 -13.42 -0.96
N ALA A 48 8.46 -12.93 -1.82
CA ALA A 48 8.37 -11.51 -2.17
C ALA A 48 7.95 -10.65 -0.97
N VAL A 49 6.99 -11.12 -0.18
CA VAL A 49 6.54 -10.44 1.06
C VAL A 49 7.69 -10.33 2.06
N ARG A 50 8.48 -11.39 2.28
CA ARG A 50 9.67 -11.34 3.16
C ARG A 50 10.70 -10.34 2.64
N ARG A 51 10.98 -10.30 1.34
CA ARG A 51 11.89 -9.31 0.75
C ARG A 51 11.47 -7.88 1.09
N ILE A 52 10.16 -7.56 1.02
CA ILE A 52 9.67 -6.23 1.41
C ILE A 52 9.85 -5.99 2.92
N ILE A 53 9.54 -6.97 3.77
CA ILE A 53 9.72 -6.86 5.23
C ILE A 53 11.19 -6.57 5.55
N ASP A 54 12.12 -7.32 4.97
CA ASP A 54 13.57 -7.18 5.16
C ASP A 54 14.06 -5.81 4.66
N LEU A 55 13.60 -5.37 3.48
CA LEU A 55 13.94 -4.11 2.86
C LEU A 55 13.49 -2.91 3.72
N LYS A 56 12.34 -3.04 4.36
CA LYS A 56 11.77 -2.04 5.27
C LYS A 56 12.32 -2.14 6.70
N GLY A 57 13.11 -3.17 7.02
CA GLY A 57 13.55 -3.40 8.40
C GLY A 57 12.39 -3.43 9.40
N ARG A 58 11.23 -3.96 8.98
CA ARG A 58 10.01 -3.92 9.80
C ARG A 58 10.16 -4.75 11.06
N PRO A 59 9.78 -4.21 12.23
CA PRO A 59 9.70 -5.01 13.45
C PRO A 59 8.73 -6.18 13.29
N VAL A 60 9.02 -7.27 13.99
CA VAL A 60 8.07 -8.38 14.15
C VAL A 60 6.74 -7.85 14.67
N GLY A 61 5.64 -8.28 14.08
CA GLY A 61 4.29 -7.82 14.46
C GLY A 61 3.80 -6.56 13.73
N MET A 62 4.57 -6.02 12.79
CA MET A 62 4.13 -4.92 11.95
C MET A 62 3.75 -5.43 10.56
N GLY A 63 2.44 -5.55 10.28
CA GLY A 63 1.91 -5.97 9.00
C GLY A 63 2.20 -5.01 7.83
N LEU A 64 1.97 -5.49 6.62
CA LEU A 64 2.05 -4.70 5.39
C LEU A 64 0.66 -4.21 4.99
N PRO A 65 0.50 -2.93 4.63
CA PRO A 65 -0.74 -2.45 4.02
C PRO A 65 -0.99 -3.15 2.67
N LEU A 66 -2.27 -3.27 2.32
CA LEU A 66 -2.74 -3.82 1.05
C LEU A 66 -3.36 -2.74 0.18
N LEU A 67 -3.08 -2.79 -1.12
CA LEU A 67 -3.78 -2.00 -2.12
C LEU A 67 -4.70 -2.90 -2.93
N LEU A 68 -5.95 -2.46 -3.02
CA LEU A 68 -7.02 -3.09 -3.77
C LEU A 68 -7.18 -2.40 -5.14
N ALA A 69 -7.67 -3.11 -6.14
CA ALA A 69 -8.03 -2.51 -7.42
C ALA A 69 -9.31 -1.67 -7.29
N GLU A 70 -10.26 -2.12 -6.48
CA GLU A 70 -11.53 -1.44 -6.28
C GLU A 70 -12.19 -1.76 -4.93
N THR A 71 -13.12 -0.91 -4.51
CA THR A 71 -13.77 -1.02 -3.19
C THR A 71 -14.53 -2.33 -3.01
N GLY A 72 -15.08 -2.91 -4.08
CA GLY A 72 -15.80 -4.18 -4.02
C GLY A 72 -14.97 -5.38 -3.55
N GLU A 73 -13.63 -5.28 -3.64
CA GLU A 73 -12.70 -6.33 -3.18
C GLU A 73 -12.50 -6.33 -1.65
N LEU A 74 -12.97 -5.28 -0.95
CA LEU A 74 -12.74 -5.14 0.50
C LEU A 74 -13.25 -6.35 1.28
N GLY A 75 -14.44 -6.87 0.93
CA GLY A 75 -15.01 -8.03 1.60
C GLY A 75 -14.22 -9.34 1.46
N ALA A 76 -13.31 -9.44 0.48
CA ALA A 76 -12.43 -10.61 0.34
C ALA A 76 -11.27 -10.59 1.36
N VAL A 77 -10.77 -9.40 1.71
CA VAL A 77 -9.59 -9.23 2.57
C VAL A 77 -9.96 -8.90 4.02
N ALA A 78 -11.17 -8.44 4.25
CA ALA A 78 -11.67 -8.03 5.56
C ALA A 78 -12.76 -8.97 6.07
N GLY A 79 -12.81 -9.14 7.38
CA GLY A 79 -13.94 -9.76 8.08
C GLY A 79 -15.10 -8.77 8.27
N ASP A 80 -15.76 -8.84 9.42
CA ASP A 80 -16.94 -8.01 9.74
C ASP A 80 -16.74 -6.53 9.44
N LEU A 81 -17.49 -6.01 8.48
CA LEU A 81 -17.45 -4.63 8.02
C LEU A 81 -18.73 -3.90 8.44
N SER A 82 -18.59 -2.90 9.28
CA SER A 82 -19.70 -2.06 9.73
C SER A 82 -20.17 -1.09 8.62
N ASP A 83 -21.36 -0.50 8.80
CA ASP A 83 -21.87 0.53 7.88
C ASP A 83 -20.96 1.76 7.84
N VAL A 84 -20.27 2.08 8.94
CA VAL A 84 -19.28 3.17 9.02
C VAL A 84 -18.10 2.91 8.07
N VAL A 85 -17.60 1.67 8.02
CA VAL A 85 -16.52 1.29 7.10
C VAL A 85 -16.95 1.53 5.65
N TRP A 86 -18.14 1.04 5.29
CA TRP A 86 -18.68 1.24 3.94
C TRP A 86 -18.95 2.71 3.61
N SER A 87 -19.35 3.50 4.59
CA SER A 87 -19.55 4.95 4.40
C SER A 87 -18.23 5.67 4.18
N LEU A 88 -17.20 5.37 4.97
CA LEU A 88 -15.85 5.90 4.79
C LEU A 88 -15.28 5.55 3.40
N THR A 89 -15.45 4.29 2.95
CA THR A 89 -14.97 3.90 1.63
C THR A 89 -15.69 4.62 0.50
N ARG A 90 -16.99 4.86 0.61
CA ARG A 90 -17.77 5.62 -0.41
C ARG A 90 -17.32 7.06 -0.53
N ASN A 91 -16.88 7.68 0.58
CA ASN A 91 -16.48 9.08 0.59
C ASN A 91 -14.99 9.29 0.25
N PHE A 92 -14.10 8.41 0.73
CA PHE A 92 -12.65 8.62 0.67
C PHE A 92 -11.91 7.68 -0.29
N TRP A 93 -12.59 6.71 -0.93
CA TRP A 93 -11.99 5.82 -1.92
C TRP A 93 -12.63 5.94 -3.32
N PRO A 94 -11.79 5.89 -4.38
CA PRO A 94 -10.34 5.85 -4.38
C PRO A 94 -9.73 7.10 -3.76
N GLY A 95 -8.65 6.95 -2.97
CA GLY A 95 -8.01 8.10 -2.33
C GLY A 95 -6.98 7.78 -1.27
N SER A 96 -6.59 8.80 -0.52
CA SER A 96 -5.45 8.77 0.40
C SER A 96 -5.82 8.37 1.84
N LEU A 97 -6.94 7.66 2.05
CA LEU A 97 -7.32 7.08 3.34
C LEU A 97 -7.02 5.58 3.37
N THR A 98 -6.26 5.15 4.36
CA THR A 98 -5.99 3.74 4.68
C THR A 98 -6.83 3.34 5.89
N LEU A 99 -7.62 2.29 5.77
CA LEU A 99 -8.40 1.74 6.87
C LEU A 99 -7.71 0.51 7.45
N VAL A 100 -7.61 0.45 8.78
CA VAL A 100 -7.26 -0.79 9.49
C VAL A 100 -8.56 -1.50 9.83
N VAL A 101 -8.69 -2.73 9.32
CA VAL A 101 -9.89 -3.56 9.45
C VAL A 101 -9.52 -4.93 10.03
N ARG A 102 -10.49 -5.68 10.55
CA ARG A 102 -10.26 -7.08 10.88
C ARG A 102 -10.00 -7.86 9.61
N ARG A 103 -8.90 -8.64 9.59
CA ARG A 103 -8.52 -9.41 8.42
C ARG A 103 -9.44 -10.63 8.21
N SER A 104 -9.67 -10.97 6.97
CA SER A 104 -10.23 -12.27 6.63
C SER A 104 -9.19 -13.39 6.81
N ALA A 105 -9.65 -14.64 6.84
CA ALA A 105 -8.77 -15.81 6.92
C ALA A 105 -7.85 -15.98 5.69
N MET A 106 -8.14 -15.29 4.59
CA MET A 106 -7.30 -15.32 3.39
C MET A 106 -5.99 -14.55 3.54
N ILE A 107 -5.92 -13.61 4.49
CA ILE A 107 -4.70 -12.83 4.73
C ILE A 107 -3.78 -13.60 5.67
N SER A 108 -2.60 -13.97 5.17
CA SER A 108 -1.62 -14.74 5.94
C SER A 108 -1.04 -13.94 7.12
N ASP A 109 -0.58 -14.65 8.14
CA ASP A 109 0.12 -14.05 9.28
C ASP A 109 1.38 -13.28 8.85
N LEU A 110 2.04 -13.71 7.79
CA LEU A 110 3.21 -13.02 7.25
C LEU A 110 2.85 -11.61 6.76
N VAL A 111 1.70 -11.44 6.11
CA VAL A 111 1.21 -10.16 5.61
C VAL A 111 0.69 -9.29 6.75
N SER A 112 -0.11 -9.86 7.67
CA SER A 112 -0.67 -9.14 8.81
C SER A 112 0.34 -8.89 9.95
N GLY A 113 1.52 -9.50 9.90
CA GLY A 113 2.48 -9.49 11.01
C GLY A 113 1.99 -10.29 12.22
N GLY A 114 1.11 -11.28 12.01
CA GLY A 114 0.51 -12.08 13.08
C GLY A 114 -0.65 -11.39 13.82
N ARG A 115 -1.10 -10.23 13.33
CA ARG A 115 -2.26 -9.52 13.89
C ARG A 115 -3.56 -10.06 13.31
N ASP A 116 -4.65 -9.85 14.02
CA ASP A 116 -6.02 -10.12 13.53
C ASP A 116 -6.58 -8.97 12.65
N THR A 117 -5.73 -8.00 12.32
CA THR A 117 -6.07 -6.81 11.55
C THR A 117 -5.16 -6.65 10.34
N VAL A 118 -5.63 -5.91 9.34
CA VAL A 118 -4.86 -5.54 8.15
C VAL A 118 -5.22 -4.11 7.73
N ALA A 119 -4.23 -3.36 7.27
CA ALA A 119 -4.42 -2.04 6.69
C ALA A 119 -4.73 -2.19 5.19
N VAL A 120 -5.78 -1.53 4.70
CA VAL A 120 -6.25 -1.64 3.31
C VAL A 120 -6.55 -0.27 2.72
N ARG A 121 -6.37 -0.12 1.40
CA ARG A 121 -6.66 1.12 0.68
C ARG A 121 -6.97 0.83 -0.79
N VAL A 122 -7.85 1.63 -1.38
CA VAL A 122 -7.97 1.79 -2.84
C VAL A 122 -7.32 3.12 -3.21
N PRO A 123 -6.14 3.14 -3.85
CA PRO A 123 -5.44 4.38 -4.19
C PRO A 123 -6.11 5.10 -5.38
N ASP A 124 -6.09 6.43 -5.39
CA ASP A 124 -6.54 7.22 -6.54
C ASP A 124 -5.43 7.38 -7.58
N HIS A 125 -4.94 6.24 -8.05
CA HIS A 125 -3.94 6.17 -9.11
C HIS A 125 -4.16 4.90 -9.95
N PRO A 126 -4.12 5.01 -11.30
CA PRO A 126 -4.41 3.85 -12.17
C PRO A 126 -3.39 2.72 -12.01
N VAL A 127 -2.09 3.02 -11.90
CA VAL A 127 -1.02 2.01 -11.91
C VAL A 127 -1.21 0.93 -10.83
N PRO A 128 -1.28 1.23 -9.52
CA PRO A 128 -1.43 0.18 -8.51
C PRO A 128 -2.76 -0.58 -8.65
N ARG A 129 -3.83 0.09 -9.07
CA ARG A 129 -5.12 -0.54 -9.30
C ARG A 129 -5.06 -1.53 -10.48
N GLU A 130 -4.41 -1.16 -11.58
CA GLU A 130 -4.22 -2.05 -12.73
C GLU A 130 -3.26 -3.21 -12.42
N LEU A 131 -2.22 -2.98 -11.60
CA LEU A 131 -1.35 -4.06 -11.11
C LEU A 131 -2.14 -5.08 -10.28
N ALA A 132 -2.94 -4.61 -9.32
CA ALA A 132 -3.78 -5.48 -8.49
C ALA A 132 -4.85 -6.20 -9.34
N ARG A 133 -5.54 -5.48 -10.25
CA ARG A 133 -6.53 -6.05 -11.16
C ARG A 133 -5.93 -7.11 -12.08
N GLY A 134 -4.79 -6.81 -12.71
CA GLY A 134 -4.09 -7.74 -13.59
C GLY A 134 -3.55 -8.96 -12.86
N LEU A 135 -3.17 -8.81 -11.59
CA LEU A 135 -2.76 -9.91 -10.72
C LEU A 135 -3.98 -10.77 -10.29
N GLY A 136 -5.17 -10.15 -10.17
CA GLY A 136 -6.42 -10.78 -9.71
C GLY A 136 -6.55 -10.84 -8.19
N ARG A 137 -5.76 -10.06 -7.46
CA ARG A 137 -5.74 -9.98 -6.00
C ARG A 137 -4.96 -8.75 -5.52
N PRO A 138 -5.08 -8.39 -4.22
CA PRO A 138 -4.35 -7.26 -3.65
C PRO A 138 -2.83 -7.40 -3.77
N ILE A 139 -2.16 -6.26 -3.84
CA ILE A 139 -0.71 -6.15 -3.73
C ILE A 139 -0.34 -5.47 -2.41
N THR A 140 0.88 -5.68 -1.92
CA THR A 140 1.36 -4.89 -0.78
C THR A 140 1.50 -3.41 -1.16
N GLY A 141 1.33 -2.49 -0.21
CA GLY A 141 1.26 -1.05 -0.44
C GLY A 141 2.12 -0.21 0.50
N THR A 142 3.31 -0.66 0.88
CA THR A 142 4.22 0.16 1.69
C THR A 142 4.99 1.16 0.82
N SER A 143 5.45 2.29 1.41
CA SER A 143 6.21 3.32 0.68
C SER A 143 7.55 2.81 0.14
N ALA A 144 7.97 3.34 -1.02
CA ALA A 144 9.20 2.97 -1.74
C ALA A 144 10.42 3.68 -1.14
N ASN A 145 10.88 3.19 0.01
CA ASN A 145 12.07 3.66 0.72
C ASN A 145 12.67 2.55 1.60
N LEU A 146 13.94 2.67 1.91
CA LEU A 146 14.56 1.88 2.99
C LEU A 146 14.11 2.41 4.36
N ALA A 147 14.24 1.59 5.39
CA ALA A 147 13.92 1.98 6.77
C ALA A 147 14.56 3.32 7.15
N GLY A 148 13.78 4.25 7.69
CA GLY A 148 14.23 5.58 8.14
C GLY A 148 14.57 6.59 7.03
N GLN A 149 14.44 6.24 5.76
CA GLN A 149 14.63 7.16 4.65
C GLN A 149 13.30 7.78 4.20
N PRO A 150 13.31 8.97 3.58
CA PRO A 150 12.12 9.56 2.97
C PRO A 150 11.56 8.67 1.85
N SER A 151 10.26 8.70 1.65
CA SER A 151 9.57 8.01 0.56
C SER A 151 9.97 8.60 -0.80
N ALA A 152 10.09 7.77 -1.85
CA ALA A 152 10.34 8.26 -3.20
C ALA A 152 9.09 8.92 -3.78
N VAL A 153 9.28 10.01 -4.52
CA VAL A 153 8.20 10.75 -5.21
C VAL A 153 8.35 10.71 -6.73
N THR A 154 9.44 10.12 -7.24
CA THR A 154 9.66 9.84 -8.67
C THR A 154 10.26 8.45 -8.84
N GLY A 155 10.12 7.88 -10.05
CA GLY A 155 10.76 6.60 -10.39
C GLY A 155 12.29 6.67 -10.31
N GLU A 156 12.90 7.82 -10.64
CA GLU A 156 14.34 8.03 -10.48
C GLU A 156 14.77 7.99 -9.01
N GLU A 157 13.98 8.58 -8.13
CA GLU A 157 14.25 8.49 -6.70
C GLU A 157 14.10 7.07 -6.17
N ALA A 158 13.05 6.35 -6.62
CA ALA A 158 12.88 4.95 -6.31
C ALA A 158 14.10 4.12 -6.76
N GLN A 159 14.59 4.36 -7.99
CA GLN A 159 15.80 3.74 -8.53
C GLN A 159 17.03 4.02 -7.65
N ARG A 160 17.26 5.28 -7.30
CA ARG A 160 18.42 5.66 -6.47
C ARG A 160 18.40 5.05 -5.08
N ARG A 161 17.20 4.96 -4.46
CA ARG A 161 17.04 4.50 -3.07
C ARG A 161 16.99 2.99 -2.95
N LEU A 162 16.37 2.32 -3.92
CA LEU A 162 16.14 0.87 -3.87
C LEU A 162 17.16 0.08 -4.69
N GLY A 163 17.62 0.65 -5.82
CA GLY A 163 18.56 -0.02 -6.71
C GLY A 163 18.04 -1.40 -7.12
N THR A 164 18.91 -2.39 -7.11
CA THR A 164 18.60 -3.77 -7.48
C THR A 164 17.82 -4.56 -6.42
N ARG A 165 17.35 -3.91 -5.36
CA ARG A 165 16.52 -4.56 -4.32
C ARG A 165 15.08 -4.78 -4.76
N VAL A 166 14.66 -4.12 -5.84
CA VAL A 166 13.39 -4.35 -6.54
C VAL A 166 13.67 -4.92 -7.93
N ASP A 167 12.72 -5.64 -8.48
CA ASP A 167 12.88 -6.29 -9.78
C ASP A 167 12.45 -5.36 -10.93
N MET A 168 11.57 -4.40 -10.63
CA MET A 168 11.06 -3.45 -11.62
C MET A 168 10.57 -2.16 -10.96
N ILE A 169 10.59 -1.08 -11.74
CA ILE A 169 9.93 0.19 -11.41
C ILE A 169 8.96 0.52 -12.54
N VAL A 170 7.67 0.58 -12.21
CA VAL A 170 6.65 1.09 -13.13
C VAL A 170 6.66 2.61 -13.06
N GLU A 171 6.86 3.25 -14.21
CA GLU A 171 6.88 4.70 -14.34
C GLU A 171 5.45 5.25 -14.40
N GLY A 172 5.24 6.39 -13.79
CA GLY A 172 3.98 7.13 -13.83
C GLY A 172 4.21 8.62 -13.59
N GLY A 173 5.47 9.04 -13.73
CA GLY A 173 5.87 10.42 -13.47
C GLY A 173 5.98 10.75 -11.97
N PRO A 174 6.12 12.04 -11.64
CA PRO A 174 6.12 12.50 -10.26
C PRO A 174 4.74 12.35 -9.64
N VAL A 175 4.70 11.88 -8.39
CA VAL A 175 3.44 11.76 -7.65
C VAL A 175 3.00 13.12 -7.10
N PRO A 176 1.69 13.42 -7.13
CA PRO A 176 1.20 14.75 -6.74
C PRO A 176 1.27 14.99 -5.22
N GLY A 177 1.17 13.92 -4.42
CA GLY A 177 0.94 14.02 -2.97
C GLY A 177 2.16 14.45 -2.17
N GLN A 178 3.23 13.72 -2.14
CA GLN A 178 4.40 13.86 -1.24
C GLN A 178 4.12 13.60 0.25
N ILE A 179 2.86 13.41 0.63
CA ILE A 179 2.43 13.06 1.98
C ILE A 179 1.83 11.66 1.95
N GLU A 180 2.20 10.82 2.91
CA GLU A 180 1.65 9.47 3.01
C GLU A 180 0.15 9.49 3.33
N SER A 181 -0.53 8.35 3.14
CA SER A 181 -1.96 8.21 3.46
C SER A 181 -2.24 8.40 4.95
N THR A 182 -3.41 8.94 5.26
CA THR A 182 -3.96 8.93 6.62
C THR A 182 -4.37 7.52 6.98
N ILE A 183 -4.13 7.11 8.24
CA ILE A 183 -4.46 5.76 8.73
C ILE A 183 -5.51 5.87 9.83
N LEU A 184 -6.65 5.24 9.60
CA LEU A 184 -7.78 5.18 10.54
C LEU A 184 -8.05 3.72 10.92
N ASP A 185 -8.03 3.41 12.20
CA ASP A 185 -8.43 2.11 12.73
C ASP A 185 -9.95 2.12 12.95
N VAL A 186 -10.64 1.21 12.28
CA VAL A 186 -12.10 1.05 12.35
C VAL A 186 -12.51 -0.34 12.89
N THR A 187 -11.61 -0.98 13.63
CA THR A 187 -11.85 -2.31 14.23
C THR A 187 -12.61 -2.26 15.55
N GLY A 188 -12.61 -1.11 16.21
CA GLY A 188 -13.32 -0.83 17.45
C GLY A 188 -14.69 -0.19 17.23
N ALA A 189 -15.40 0.09 18.34
CA ALA A 189 -16.67 0.81 18.30
C ALA A 189 -16.53 2.28 17.90
N ILE A 190 -15.39 2.89 18.22
CA ILE A 190 -15.06 4.28 17.86
C ILE A 190 -13.84 4.23 16.92
N PRO A 191 -13.92 4.83 15.73
CA PRO A 191 -12.78 4.99 14.84
C PRO A 191 -11.62 5.75 15.51
N VAL A 192 -10.38 5.26 15.31
CA VAL A 192 -9.19 5.85 15.93
C VAL A 192 -8.21 6.31 14.85
N LEU A 193 -7.88 7.60 14.84
CA LEU A 193 -6.84 8.14 13.97
C LEU A 193 -5.45 7.71 14.47
N ILE A 194 -4.82 6.80 13.74
CA ILE A 194 -3.48 6.27 14.06
C ILE A 194 -2.38 7.18 13.52
N ARG A 195 -2.60 7.75 12.34
CA ARG A 195 -1.64 8.66 11.68
C ARG A 195 -2.39 9.62 10.78
N GLN A 196 -2.20 10.90 10.99
CA GLN A 196 -2.60 11.90 10.02
C GLN A 196 -1.65 11.90 8.83
N GLY A 197 -2.20 12.00 7.64
CA GLY A 197 -1.52 12.06 6.36
C GLY A 197 -2.21 13.03 5.41
N ALA A 198 -2.39 12.63 4.14
CA ALA A 198 -2.96 13.47 3.10
C ALA A 198 -4.44 13.82 3.29
N VAL A 199 -5.21 12.99 3.99
CA VAL A 199 -6.58 13.33 4.42
C VAL A 199 -6.48 13.98 5.79
N GLY A 200 -7.05 15.19 5.95
CA GLY A 200 -7.02 15.94 7.21
C GLY A 200 -7.83 15.26 8.31
N GLU A 201 -7.42 15.47 9.58
CA GLU A 201 -8.19 15.01 10.73
C GLU A 201 -9.59 15.63 10.74
N ASP A 202 -9.68 16.94 10.45
CA ASP A 202 -10.95 17.67 10.45
C ASP A 202 -11.91 17.10 9.40
N ASP A 203 -11.43 16.76 8.20
CA ASP A 203 -12.25 16.16 7.14
C ASP A 203 -12.86 14.81 7.58
N ILE A 204 -12.08 13.99 8.31
CA ILE A 204 -12.56 12.71 8.83
C ILE A 204 -13.53 12.94 9.98
N ARG A 205 -13.22 13.85 10.88
CA ARG A 205 -14.04 14.18 12.04
C ARG A 205 -15.42 14.71 11.63
N ASP A 206 -15.43 15.65 10.70
CA ASP A 206 -16.67 16.25 10.18
C ASP A 206 -17.53 15.17 9.51
N TYR A 207 -16.91 14.33 8.68
CA TYR A 207 -17.66 13.24 8.01
C TYR A 207 -18.21 12.20 9.01
N LEU A 208 -17.44 11.81 10.02
CA LEU A 208 -17.92 10.88 11.05
C LEU A 208 -19.05 11.51 11.89
N ALA A 209 -18.97 12.80 12.20
CA ALA A 209 -20.03 13.52 12.92
C ALA A 209 -21.36 13.54 12.13
N GLU A 210 -21.31 13.65 10.79
CA GLU A 210 -22.50 13.52 9.92
C GLU A 210 -23.14 12.13 10.02
N LEU A 211 -22.36 11.09 10.33
CA LEU A 211 -22.82 9.72 10.54
C LEU A 211 -23.27 9.45 12.01
N GLY A 212 -23.11 10.44 12.90
CA GLY A 212 -23.36 10.28 14.33
C GLY A 212 -22.25 9.52 15.08
N GLU A 213 -21.06 9.46 14.50
CA GLU A 213 -19.89 8.77 15.06
C GLU A 213 -18.86 9.74 15.62
N GLU A 214 -18.06 9.29 16.58
CA GLU A 214 -16.95 10.04 17.15
C GLU A 214 -15.61 9.62 16.53
N LEU A 215 -14.61 10.53 16.58
CA LEU A 215 -13.23 10.22 16.21
C LEU A 215 -12.34 10.31 17.45
N ALA A 216 -11.64 9.24 17.77
CA ALA A 216 -10.54 9.22 18.73
C ALA A 216 -9.18 9.42 18.01
N VAL A 217 -8.18 9.91 18.74
CA VAL A 217 -6.80 10.05 18.26
C VAL A 217 -5.89 9.21 19.15
N ALA A 218 -4.96 8.44 18.54
CA ALA A 218 -4.05 7.54 19.24
C ALA A 218 -2.88 8.26 19.93
#